data_b62470c80e5ea33ca7cb1f0c0c32e5f0
#
_entry.id   b62470c80e5ea33ca7cb1f0c0c32e5f0
#
_cell.length_a   1.000
_cell.length_b   1.000
_cell.length_c   1.000
_cell.angle_alpha   90.00
_cell.angle_beta   90.00
_cell.angle_gamma   90.00
#
_symmetry.space_group_name_H-M   'P 1'
#
loop_
_entity.id
_entity.type
_entity.pdbx_description
1 polymer ?
#
loop_
_entity_poly.entity_id
_entity_poly.type
_entity_poly.pdbx_seq_one_letter_code
_entity_poly.pdbx_strand_id
1 'polypeptide(L)'
;QEGSNYRPVGLIPLMESAEGILNLDELPRWWDAGLRVIGPAWTGTRFCGGTREPGPLTKEGKALLDAMAELGFILDLSHMDAAAAFQALECYPGTIITSHANASRPVRAYSGNRLLDDDLIRAMFERGVVIGAVPFNNFLAADWRMNGGRQSVSLSMVADQVDYLCQIAGDADHVGIGTDFDGGFGLQSVPREL
;
A
#
# COMPACT_ATOMS: atom_id res chain seq x y z
N GLN A 1 0.02 45.13 -5.23
CA GLN A 1 -0.65 43.85 -5.40
C GLN A 1 0.08 42.83 -4.53
N GLU A 2 -0.44 42.59 -3.33
CA GLU A 2 0.04 41.53 -2.44
C GLU A 2 -0.23 40.20 -3.15
N GLY A 3 0.85 39.46 -3.47
CA GLY A 3 0.76 38.15 -4.07
C GLY A 3 0.05 37.19 -3.11
N SER A 4 -1.10 36.65 -3.53
CA SER A 4 -1.81 35.61 -2.82
C SER A 4 -0.87 34.45 -2.55
N ASN A 5 -0.57 34.15 -1.28
CA ASN A 5 0.18 32.99 -0.81
C ASN A 5 -0.66 31.68 -0.95
N TYR A 6 -1.58 31.64 -1.89
CA TYR A 6 -2.42 30.46 -2.14
C TYR A 6 -1.56 29.32 -2.68
N ARG A 7 -1.41 28.27 -1.87
CA ARG A 7 -0.79 27.01 -2.25
C ARG A 7 -1.91 25.98 -2.41
N PRO A 8 -2.30 25.61 -3.63
CA PRO A 8 -3.32 24.60 -3.83
C PRO A 8 -2.86 23.24 -3.29
N VAL A 9 -3.78 22.49 -2.67
CA VAL A 9 -3.60 21.09 -2.32
C VAL A 9 -4.15 20.25 -3.46
N GLY A 10 -3.29 19.39 -4.02
CA GLY A 10 -3.71 18.39 -5.02
C GLY A 10 -4.27 17.14 -4.34
N LEU A 11 -5.33 16.58 -4.91
CA LEU A 11 -5.90 15.31 -4.50
C LEU A 11 -5.77 14.31 -5.63
N ILE A 12 -5.32 13.09 -5.31
CA ILE A 12 -5.24 11.97 -6.23
C ILE A 12 -6.14 10.86 -5.68
N PRO A 13 -7.35 10.66 -6.23
CA PRO A 13 -8.25 9.60 -5.79
C PRO A 13 -7.65 8.21 -6.03
N LEU A 14 -7.75 7.37 -5.01
CA LEU A 14 -7.35 5.96 -5.01
C LEU A 14 -8.58 5.10 -4.73
N MET A 15 -8.75 4.02 -5.48
CA MET A 15 -9.73 2.95 -5.22
C MET A 15 -8.99 1.79 -4.55
N GLU A 16 -9.29 1.54 -3.28
CA GLU A 16 -8.83 0.36 -2.57
C GLU A 16 -9.85 -0.76 -2.77
N SER A 17 -9.40 -1.90 -3.24
CA SER A 17 -10.20 -3.01 -3.74
C SER A 17 -10.98 -2.70 -5.02
N ALA A 18 -10.54 -3.33 -6.11
CA ALA A 18 -11.17 -3.15 -7.43
C ALA A 18 -12.53 -3.88 -7.58
N GLU A 19 -13.07 -4.48 -6.51
CA GLU A 19 -14.38 -5.17 -6.56
C GLU A 19 -15.54 -4.26 -6.97
N GLY A 20 -15.39 -2.94 -6.81
CA GLY A 20 -16.36 -1.96 -7.29
C GLY A 20 -16.41 -1.81 -8.82
N ILE A 21 -15.42 -2.33 -9.55
CA ILE A 21 -15.37 -2.33 -11.01
C ILE A 21 -16.11 -3.59 -11.51
N LEU A 22 -17.35 -3.45 -11.92
CA LEU A 22 -18.17 -4.59 -12.35
C LEU A 22 -17.73 -5.13 -13.72
N ASN A 23 -17.32 -4.23 -14.62
CA ASN A 23 -16.84 -4.54 -15.95
C ASN A 23 -15.63 -3.66 -16.29
N LEU A 24 -14.62 -4.19 -16.95
CA LEU A 24 -13.43 -3.43 -17.34
C LEU A 24 -13.74 -2.27 -18.31
N ASP A 25 -14.81 -2.36 -19.08
CA ASP A 25 -15.31 -1.28 -19.94
C ASP A 25 -15.72 -0.01 -19.15
N GLU A 26 -15.83 -0.11 -17.82
CA GLU A 26 -16.10 1.04 -16.95
C GLU A 26 -14.84 1.87 -16.61
N LEU A 27 -13.63 1.32 -16.81
CA LEU A 27 -12.38 1.99 -16.44
C LEU A 27 -12.21 3.39 -17.05
N PRO A 28 -12.57 3.65 -18.32
CA PRO A 28 -12.53 5.02 -18.87
C PRO A 28 -13.42 5.99 -18.09
N ARG A 29 -14.57 5.56 -17.60
CA ARG A 29 -15.48 6.41 -16.80
C ARG A 29 -14.89 6.73 -15.43
N TRP A 30 -14.21 5.75 -14.80
CA TRP A 30 -13.48 5.98 -13.55
C TRP A 30 -12.32 6.96 -13.75
N TRP A 31 -11.59 6.82 -14.85
CA TRP A 31 -10.54 7.76 -15.23
C TRP A 31 -11.08 9.19 -15.42
N ASP A 32 -12.16 9.34 -16.16
CA ASP A 32 -12.83 10.64 -16.41
C ASP A 32 -13.38 11.25 -15.12
N ALA A 33 -13.82 10.43 -14.17
CA ALA A 33 -14.22 10.86 -12.83
C ALA A 33 -13.04 11.30 -11.94
N GLY A 34 -11.81 11.16 -12.39
CA GLY A 34 -10.60 11.60 -11.68
C GLY A 34 -9.85 10.52 -10.92
N LEU A 35 -10.32 9.25 -10.93
CA LEU A 35 -9.58 8.15 -10.32
C LEU A 35 -8.23 7.96 -11.04
N ARG A 36 -7.15 7.77 -10.27
CA ARG A 36 -5.81 7.61 -10.84
C ARG A 36 -5.06 6.41 -10.32
N VAL A 37 -5.42 5.90 -9.15
CA VAL A 37 -4.76 4.77 -8.48
C VAL A 37 -5.78 3.69 -8.20
N ILE A 38 -5.46 2.44 -8.51
CA ILE A 38 -6.31 1.27 -8.23
C ILE A 38 -5.47 0.21 -7.53
N GLY A 39 -5.93 -0.22 -6.35
CA GLY A 39 -5.47 -1.43 -5.66
C GLY A 39 -6.40 -2.60 -5.97
N PRO A 40 -5.92 -3.69 -6.56
CA PRO A 40 -6.77 -4.84 -6.93
C PRO A 40 -7.40 -5.57 -5.75
N ALA A 41 -6.80 -5.47 -4.56
CA ALA A 41 -7.20 -6.20 -3.36
C ALA A 41 -7.45 -5.32 -2.14
N TRP A 42 -8.28 -5.82 -1.24
CA TRP A 42 -8.26 -5.58 0.21
C TRP A 42 -8.16 -6.93 0.94
N THR A 43 -9.19 -7.78 0.92
CA THR A 43 -9.07 -9.23 1.07
C THR A 43 -8.81 -9.86 -0.31
N GLY A 44 -8.90 -11.18 -0.45
CA GLY A 44 -8.94 -11.81 -1.77
C GLY A 44 -10.13 -11.29 -2.58
N THR A 45 -9.92 -11.06 -3.85
CA THR A 45 -10.91 -10.57 -4.80
C THR A 45 -10.95 -11.50 -6.01
N ARG A 46 -11.89 -11.29 -6.93
CA ARG A 46 -11.87 -12.02 -8.19
C ARG A 46 -10.62 -11.73 -9.03
N PHE A 47 -9.89 -10.67 -8.72
CA PHE A 47 -8.68 -10.26 -9.45
C PHE A 47 -7.41 -10.87 -8.89
N CYS A 48 -7.29 -11.02 -7.57
CA CYS A 48 -6.08 -11.56 -6.95
C CYS A 48 -6.30 -11.97 -5.49
N GLY A 49 -5.34 -12.71 -4.94
CA GLY A 49 -5.21 -12.90 -3.50
C GLY A 49 -4.89 -11.59 -2.78
N GLY A 50 -5.35 -11.49 -1.53
CA GLY A 50 -5.18 -10.31 -0.69
C GLY A 50 -5.06 -10.64 0.79
N THR A 51 -5.29 -9.65 1.65
CA THR A 51 -5.19 -9.79 3.10
C THR A 51 -6.07 -10.93 3.61
N ARG A 52 -5.48 -11.89 4.34
CA ARG A 52 -6.10 -13.11 4.91
C ARG A 52 -6.60 -14.14 3.88
N GLU A 53 -6.60 -13.82 2.61
CA GLU A 53 -7.00 -14.71 1.53
C GLU A 53 -5.89 -14.74 0.47
N PRO A 54 -4.77 -15.47 0.76
CA PRO A 54 -3.60 -15.49 -0.11
C PRO A 54 -3.89 -16.16 -1.45
N GLY A 55 -3.19 -15.71 -2.49
CA GLY A 55 -3.29 -16.27 -3.83
C GLY A 55 -2.63 -15.40 -4.89
N PRO A 56 -2.46 -15.95 -6.11
CA PRO A 56 -1.86 -15.25 -7.24
C PRO A 56 -2.84 -14.29 -7.91
N LEU A 57 -2.38 -13.59 -8.93
CA LEU A 57 -3.24 -12.93 -9.91
C LEU A 57 -4.11 -13.96 -10.64
N THR A 58 -5.40 -13.65 -10.80
CA THR A 58 -6.32 -14.42 -11.63
C THR A 58 -6.21 -14.01 -13.10
N LYS A 59 -6.94 -14.69 -13.98
CA LYS A 59 -7.08 -14.24 -15.38
C LYS A 59 -7.75 -12.87 -15.47
N GLU A 60 -8.79 -12.63 -14.63
CA GLU A 60 -9.46 -11.34 -14.57
C GLU A 60 -8.53 -10.26 -14.01
N GLY A 61 -7.68 -10.61 -13.04
CA GLY A 61 -6.65 -9.71 -12.51
C GLY A 61 -5.66 -9.25 -13.58
N LYS A 62 -5.17 -10.17 -14.41
CA LYS A 62 -4.27 -9.82 -15.51
C LYS A 62 -4.96 -8.90 -16.52
N ALA A 63 -6.22 -9.21 -16.89
CA ALA A 63 -7.00 -8.35 -17.79
C ALA A 63 -7.26 -6.96 -17.18
N LEU A 64 -7.49 -6.87 -15.86
CA LEU A 64 -7.59 -5.59 -15.16
C LEU A 64 -6.29 -4.79 -15.28
N LEU A 65 -5.14 -5.42 -15.01
CA LEU A 65 -3.84 -4.75 -15.10
C LEU A 65 -3.54 -4.25 -16.52
N ASP A 66 -3.85 -5.06 -17.55
CA ASP A 66 -3.70 -4.65 -18.96
C ASP A 66 -4.54 -3.41 -19.26
N ALA A 67 -5.83 -3.43 -18.91
CA ALA A 67 -6.74 -2.31 -19.15
C ALA A 67 -6.36 -1.05 -18.32
N MET A 68 -5.87 -1.22 -17.11
CA MET A 68 -5.32 -0.12 -16.29
C MET A 68 -4.10 0.52 -16.95
N ALA A 69 -3.19 -0.30 -17.50
CA ALA A 69 -1.98 0.17 -18.16
C ALA A 69 -2.30 0.98 -19.43
N GLU A 70 -3.27 0.54 -20.23
CA GLU A 70 -3.72 1.25 -21.44
C GLU A 70 -4.22 2.68 -21.12
N LEU A 71 -4.85 2.87 -19.97
CA LEU A 71 -5.37 4.16 -19.53
C LEU A 71 -4.37 4.99 -18.72
N GLY A 72 -3.25 4.39 -18.29
CA GLY A 72 -2.23 5.05 -17.49
C GLY A 72 -2.54 5.14 -15.99
N PHE A 73 -3.38 4.26 -15.46
CA PHE A 73 -3.59 4.15 -14.01
C PHE A 73 -2.28 3.79 -13.29
N ILE A 74 -2.20 4.18 -12.04
CA ILE A 74 -1.16 3.74 -11.11
C ILE A 74 -1.67 2.49 -10.40
N LEU A 75 -0.86 1.45 -10.35
CA LEU A 75 -1.16 0.23 -9.60
C LEU A 75 -0.72 0.39 -8.14
N ASP A 76 -1.61 0.13 -7.19
CA ASP A 76 -1.29 0.04 -5.77
C ASP A 76 -1.21 -1.43 -5.32
N LEU A 77 -0.05 -1.83 -4.82
CA LEU A 77 0.19 -3.19 -4.33
C LEU A 77 -0.25 -3.41 -2.87
N SER A 78 -0.70 -2.35 -2.18
CA SER A 78 -1.22 -2.47 -0.82
C SER A 78 -2.31 -3.55 -0.76
N HIS A 79 -2.30 -4.36 0.28
CA HIS A 79 -3.20 -5.51 0.48
C HIS A 79 -3.03 -6.70 -0.46
N MET A 80 -2.34 -6.59 -1.59
CA MET A 80 -2.08 -7.75 -2.45
C MET A 80 -1.26 -8.80 -1.72
N ASP A 81 -1.61 -10.06 -1.93
CA ASP A 81 -0.77 -11.17 -1.49
C ASP A 81 0.57 -11.17 -2.22
N ALA A 82 1.63 -11.66 -1.56
CA ALA A 82 2.98 -11.64 -2.12
C ALA A 82 3.06 -12.31 -3.50
N ALA A 83 2.36 -13.45 -3.70
CA ALA A 83 2.34 -14.14 -4.98
C ALA A 83 1.72 -13.29 -6.09
N ALA A 84 0.64 -12.56 -5.79
CA ALA A 84 0.01 -11.66 -6.73
C ALA A 84 0.88 -10.43 -6.99
N ALA A 85 1.51 -9.87 -5.95
CA ALA A 85 2.37 -8.71 -6.05
C ALA A 85 3.61 -8.98 -6.93
N PHE A 86 4.30 -10.11 -6.77
CA PHE A 86 5.41 -10.51 -7.64
C PHE A 86 4.98 -10.59 -9.10
N GLN A 87 3.83 -11.23 -9.38
CA GLN A 87 3.31 -11.33 -10.74
C GLN A 87 2.95 -9.96 -11.33
N ALA A 88 2.40 -9.06 -10.50
CA ALA A 88 2.09 -7.70 -10.92
C ALA A 88 3.36 -6.90 -11.24
N LEU A 89 4.41 -7.02 -10.42
CA LEU A 89 5.72 -6.41 -10.66
C LEU A 89 6.35 -6.86 -12.00
N GLU A 90 6.13 -8.13 -12.38
CA GLU A 90 6.64 -8.68 -13.65
C GLU A 90 5.85 -8.18 -14.86
N CYS A 91 4.52 -8.06 -14.75
CA CYS A 91 3.68 -7.86 -15.93
C CYS A 91 3.13 -6.43 -16.10
N TYR A 92 3.03 -5.62 -15.04
CA TYR A 92 2.48 -4.27 -15.15
C TYR A 92 3.51 -3.27 -15.68
N PRO A 93 3.30 -2.66 -16.87
CA PRO A 93 4.31 -1.79 -17.46
C PRO A 93 4.28 -0.35 -16.92
N GLY A 94 3.21 0.03 -16.20
CA GLY A 94 2.97 1.39 -15.71
C GLY A 94 3.63 1.68 -14.37
N THR A 95 3.26 2.82 -13.79
CA THR A 95 3.69 3.23 -12.44
C THR A 95 3.08 2.34 -11.38
N ILE A 96 3.89 1.90 -10.43
CA ILE A 96 3.48 1.06 -9.29
C ILE A 96 3.84 1.78 -7.99
N ILE A 97 2.95 1.73 -7.02
CA ILE A 97 3.19 2.17 -5.64
C ILE A 97 2.75 1.09 -4.66
N THR A 98 3.16 1.23 -3.41
CA THR A 98 2.52 0.58 -2.26
C THR A 98 2.12 1.70 -1.33
N SER A 99 0.86 2.11 -1.40
CA SER A 99 0.38 3.34 -0.74
C SER A 99 0.54 3.25 0.78
N HIS A 100 0.38 2.04 1.36
CA HIS A 100 0.49 1.81 2.80
C HIS A 100 0.87 0.36 3.12
N ALA A 101 2.10 0.13 3.58
CA ALA A 101 2.60 -1.16 4.06
C ALA A 101 3.86 -0.99 4.90
N ASN A 102 4.18 -2.01 5.71
CA ASN A 102 5.40 -2.07 6.51
C ASN A 102 6.19 -3.35 6.22
N ALA A 103 7.50 -3.31 6.48
CA ALA A 103 8.35 -4.47 6.44
C ALA A 103 8.03 -5.44 7.58
N SER A 104 8.12 -6.75 7.33
CA SER A 104 7.83 -7.79 8.31
C SER A 104 8.92 -7.93 9.38
N ARG A 105 10.17 -7.76 8.98
CA ARG A 105 11.34 -8.08 9.81
C ARG A 105 11.48 -7.25 11.08
N PRO A 106 11.18 -5.95 11.11
CA PRO A 106 11.19 -5.18 12.35
C PRO A 106 10.04 -5.55 13.31
N VAL A 107 9.00 -6.25 12.85
CA VAL A 107 7.79 -6.54 13.63
C VAL A 107 7.82 -7.97 14.17
N ARG A 108 7.98 -8.09 15.48
CA ARG A 108 7.98 -9.42 16.15
C ARG A 108 6.56 -9.99 16.23
N ALA A 109 6.49 -11.33 16.14
CA ALA A 109 5.26 -12.11 16.39
C ALA A 109 4.05 -11.75 15.50
N TYR A 110 4.27 -11.08 14.36
CA TYR A 110 3.20 -10.86 13.40
C TYR A 110 2.87 -12.18 12.69
N SER A 111 1.58 -12.48 12.59
CA SER A 111 1.06 -13.61 11.81
C SER A 111 0.08 -13.09 10.77
N GLY A 112 0.35 -13.33 9.50
CA GLY A 112 -0.48 -12.88 8.38
C GLY A 112 0.36 -12.51 7.16
N ASN A 113 -0.31 -12.14 6.07
CA ASN A 113 0.31 -11.82 4.79
C ASN A 113 0.24 -10.32 4.44
N ARG A 114 0.15 -9.44 5.47
CA ARG A 114 -0.02 -7.98 5.24
C ARG A 114 1.30 -7.21 5.34
N LEU A 115 2.31 -7.79 6.00
CA LEU A 115 3.65 -7.21 6.08
C LEU A 115 4.52 -7.76 4.95
N LEU A 116 5.40 -6.90 4.43
CA LEU A 116 6.25 -7.20 3.28
C LEU A 116 7.52 -7.91 3.72
N ASP A 117 7.85 -9.01 3.06
CA ASP A 117 9.13 -9.68 3.23
C ASP A 117 10.23 -8.99 2.40
N ASP A 118 11.49 -9.13 2.84
CA ASP A 118 12.64 -8.46 2.22
C ASP A 118 12.76 -8.72 0.71
N ASP A 119 12.44 -9.93 0.26
CA ASP A 119 12.55 -10.28 -1.16
C ASP A 119 11.51 -9.51 -2.00
N LEU A 120 10.28 -9.37 -1.49
CA LEU A 120 9.25 -8.57 -2.15
C LEU A 120 9.61 -7.08 -2.14
N ILE A 121 10.14 -6.56 -1.01
CA ILE A 121 10.58 -5.17 -0.90
C ILE A 121 11.69 -4.88 -1.92
N ARG A 122 12.69 -5.77 -2.07
CA ARG A 122 13.75 -5.62 -3.07
C ARG A 122 13.20 -5.59 -4.49
N ALA A 123 12.31 -6.52 -4.82
CA ALA A 123 11.66 -6.56 -6.14
C ALA A 123 10.84 -5.29 -6.42
N MET A 124 10.16 -4.74 -5.39
CA MET A 124 9.46 -3.46 -5.50
C MET A 124 10.43 -2.32 -5.82
N PHE A 125 11.55 -2.21 -5.09
CA PHE A 125 12.53 -1.14 -5.31
C PHE A 125 13.26 -1.27 -6.65
N GLU A 126 13.56 -2.48 -7.12
CA GLU A 126 14.10 -2.71 -8.48
C GLU A 126 13.14 -2.21 -9.58
N ARG A 127 11.85 -2.16 -9.30
CA ARG A 127 10.80 -1.61 -10.19
C ARG A 127 10.51 -0.12 -9.92
N GLY A 128 11.26 0.55 -9.04
CA GLY A 128 11.07 1.96 -8.71
C GLY A 128 9.80 2.25 -7.91
N VAL A 129 9.27 1.26 -7.19
CA VAL A 129 8.09 1.43 -6.34
C VAL A 129 8.42 2.31 -5.13
N VAL A 130 7.52 3.20 -4.76
CA VAL A 130 7.56 3.92 -3.48
C VAL A 130 6.64 3.21 -2.49
N ILE A 131 7.14 2.92 -1.29
CA ILE A 131 6.40 2.28 -0.20
C ILE A 131 6.05 3.32 0.86
N GLY A 132 4.75 3.47 1.16
CA GLY A 132 4.25 4.31 2.25
C GLY A 132 4.24 3.58 3.58
N ALA A 133 5.10 3.98 4.53
CA ALA A 133 5.12 3.40 5.88
C ALA A 133 3.87 3.79 6.68
N VAL A 134 3.23 2.80 7.29
CA VAL A 134 1.94 2.93 7.98
C VAL A 134 2.14 3.03 9.50
N PRO A 135 1.61 4.06 10.18
CA PRO A 135 1.63 4.17 11.64
C PRO A 135 0.50 3.37 12.31
N PHE A 136 0.26 2.14 11.89
CA PHE A 136 -0.73 1.25 12.47
C PHE A 136 -0.08 0.31 13.50
N ASN A 137 -0.53 0.33 14.74
CA ASN A 137 0.11 -0.35 15.87
C ASN A 137 0.34 -1.85 15.63
N ASN A 138 -0.60 -2.55 14.95
CA ASN A 138 -0.41 -3.97 14.65
C ASN A 138 0.74 -4.23 13.66
N PHE A 139 1.12 -3.23 12.86
CA PHE A 139 2.21 -3.30 11.88
C PHE A 139 3.53 -2.71 12.42
N LEU A 140 3.53 -2.28 13.68
CA LEU A 140 4.71 -1.77 14.39
C LEU A 140 5.09 -2.71 15.55
N ALA A 141 4.10 -3.22 16.29
CA ALA A 141 4.28 -4.14 17.39
C ALA A 141 3.04 -5.03 17.52
N ALA A 142 3.05 -6.23 16.93
CA ALA A 142 1.87 -7.09 16.83
C ALA A 142 1.26 -7.48 18.18
N ASP A 143 2.07 -7.51 19.24
CA ASP A 143 1.70 -7.84 20.62
C ASP A 143 1.41 -6.63 21.52
N TRP A 144 1.28 -5.43 20.94
CA TRP A 144 1.14 -4.17 21.68
C TRP A 144 0.01 -4.17 22.71
N ARG A 145 -1.13 -4.83 22.41
CA ARG A 145 -2.29 -4.89 23.32
C ARG A 145 -1.96 -5.63 24.62
N MET A 146 -1.07 -6.61 24.58
CA MET A 146 -0.64 -7.40 25.73
C MET A 146 0.54 -6.74 26.47
N ASN A 147 1.28 -5.87 25.81
CA ASN A 147 2.53 -5.29 26.28
C ASN A 147 2.42 -3.78 26.58
N GLY A 148 1.35 -3.34 27.22
CA GLY A 148 1.18 -1.95 27.66
C GLY A 148 0.24 -1.11 26.80
N GLY A 149 -0.47 -1.74 25.85
CA GLY A 149 -1.45 -1.04 25.02
C GLY A 149 -0.83 0.02 24.13
N ARG A 150 -1.61 1.03 23.76
CA ARG A 150 -1.17 2.13 22.89
C ARG A 150 0.10 2.84 23.41
N GLN A 151 0.28 2.91 24.73
CA GLN A 151 1.44 3.58 25.34
C GLN A 151 2.78 2.91 25.03
N SER A 152 2.77 1.63 24.64
CA SER A 152 3.97 0.89 24.25
C SER A 152 4.41 1.13 22.80
N VAL A 153 3.60 1.79 21.98
CA VAL A 153 3.90 2.07 20.59
C VAL A 153 4.16 3.55 20.39
N SER A 154 5.29 3.89 19.80
CA SER A 154 5.73 5.26 19.59
C SER A 154 6.05 5.57 18.13
N LEU A 155 6.11 6.84 17.77
CA LEU A 155 6.55 7.30 16.45
C LEU A 155 7.97 6.85 16.11
N SER A 156 8.83 6.56 17.11
CA SER A 156 10.16 6.01 16.82
C SER A 156 10.07 4.65 16.09
N MET A 157 9.05 3.84 16.38
CA MET A 157 8.83 2.56 15.65
C MET A 157 8.42 2.78 14.18
N VAL A 158 7.75 3.89 13.88
CA VAL A 158 7.50 4.29 12.48
C VAL A 158 8.81 4.71 11.82
N ALA A 159 9.63 5.49 12.52
CA ALA A 159 10.96 5.87 12.03
C ALA A 159 11.85 4.65 11.79
N ASP A 160 11.80 3.63 12.67
CA ASP A 160 12.53 2.37 12.49
C ASP A 160 12.06 1.61 11.22
N GLN A 161 10.76 1.64 10.90
CA GLN A 161 10.23 1.08 9.64
C GLN A 161 10.76 1.85 8.42
N VAL A 162 10.70 3.18 8.46
CA VAL A 162 11.23 4.03 7.39
C VAL A 162 12.73 3.79 7.19
N ASP A 163 13.51 3.80 8.28
CA ASP A 163 14.95 3.54 8.23
C ASP A 163 15.26 2.16 7.64
N TYR A 164 14.53 1.13 8.09
CA TYR A 164 14.70 -0.23 7.58
C TYR A 164 14.44 -0.33 6.06
N LEU A 165 13.38 0.30 5.57
CA LEU A 165 13.06 0.36 4.14
C LEU A 165 14.15 1.12 3.37
N CYS A 166 14.60 2.28 3.88
CA CYS A 166 15.69 3.05 3.29
C CYS A 166 17.01 2.25 3.23
N GLN A 167 17.32 1.45 4.24
CA GLN A 167 18.51 0.58 4.25
C GLN A 167 18.43 -0.50 3.16
N ILE A 168 17.24 -1.08 2.89
CA ILE A 168 17.06 -2.04 1.80
C ILE A 168 17.16 -1.35 0.44
N ALA A 169 16.57 -0.15 0.30
CA ALA A 169 16.61 0.64 -0.94
C ALA A 169 18.03 1.17 -1.25
N GLY A 170 18.80 1.51 -0.23
CA GLY A 170 20.08 2.22 -0.36
C GLY A 170 19.94 3.74 -0.45
N ASP A 171 18.72 4.27 -0.39
CA ASP A 171 18.38 5.70 -0.44
C ASP A 171 17.07 5.99 0.30
N ALA A 172 16.59 7.23 0.25
CA ALA A 172 15.31 7.65 0.83
C ALA A 172 14.24 7.97 -0.24
N ASP A 173 14.52 7.81 -1.51
CA ASP A 173 13.65 8.22 -2.61
C ASP A 173 12.47 7.25 -2.80
N HIS A 174 12.60 6.03 -2.27
CA HIS A 174 11.63 4.94 -2.40
C HIS A 174 10.72 4.76 -1.17
N VAL A 175 10.79 5.67 -0.19
CA VAL A 175 10.02 5.56 1.05
C VAL A 175 9.22 6.82 1.31
N GLY A 176 7.93 6.66 1.58
CA GLY A 176 7.01 7.72 1.95
C GLY A 176 6.25 7.41 3.24
N ILE A 177 5.33 8.29 3.60
CA ILE A 177 4.38 8.06 4.70
C ILE A 177 3.02 7.74 4.11
N GLY A 178 2.52 6.54 4.41
CA GLY A 178 1.20 6.04 4.02
C GLY A 178 0.31 5.87 5.24
N THR A 179 -0.31 6.95 5.69
CA THR A 179 -0.96 6.96 7.02
C THR A 179 -2.12 6.02 7.17
N ASP A 180 -2.89 5.84 6.11
CA ASP A 180 -4.13 5.05 6.14
C ASP A 180 -5.07 5.46 7.30
N PHE A 181 -5.08 6.76 7.68
CA PHE A 181 -5.80 7.22 8.89
C PHE A 181 -7.30 7.03 8.80
N ASP A 182 -7.88 7.07 7.61
CA ASP A 182 -9.29 6.82 7.39
C ASP A 182 -9.60 5.35 7.04
N GLY A 183 -8.58 4.47 7.10
CA GLY A 183 -8.63 3.06 6.74
C GLY A 183 -9.34 2.12 7.73
N GLY A 184 -10.19 2.67 8.61
CA GLY A 184 -11.06 1.87 9.50
C GLY A 184 -10.46 1.50 10.85
N PHE A 185 -9.28 2.00 11.21
CA PHE A 185 -8.73 1.89 12.55
C PHE A 185 -8.76 3.25 13.27
N GLY A 186 -9.19 3.25 14.52
CA GLY A 186 -9.34 4.49 15.29
C GLY A 186 -8.04 4.90 16.01
N LEU A 187 -8.11 6.06 16.69
CA LEU A 187 -7.01 6.67 17.47
C LEU A 187 -6.32 5.69 18.43
N GLN A 188 -7.02 4.68 18.93
CA GLN A 188 -6.45 3.67 19.82
C GLN A 188 -5.45 2.73 19.14
N SER A 189 -5.43 2.69 17.81
CA SER A 189 -4.61 1.76 17.03
C SER A 189 -3.44 2.45 16.31
N VAL A 190 -3.14 3.70 16.66
CA VAL A 190 -1.97 4.46 16.18
C VAL A 190 -1.01 4.77 17.33
N PRO A 191 0.26 5.11 17.09
CA PRO A 191 1.23 5.50 18.10
C PRO A 191 0.70 6.56 19.07
N ARG A 192 1.23 6.55 20.29
CA ARG A 192 0.73 7.39 21.40
C ARG A 192 0.86 8.90 21.13
N GLU A 193 1.78 9.31 20.27
CA GLU A 193 2.04 10.71 19.92
C GLU A 193 1.08 11.25 18.85
N LEU A 194 0.30 10.39 18.17
CA LEU A 194 -0.72 10.72 17.18
C LEU A 194 -2.10 10.66 17.81
#